data_034ea880dd8ae94080b139172f4d210d
#
_entry.id   034ea880dd8ae94080b139172f4d210d
#
_cell.length_a   1.000
_cell.length_b   1.000
_cell.length_c   1.000
_cell.angle_alpha   90.00
_cell.angle_beta   90.00
_cell.angle_gamma   90.00
#
_symmetry.space_group_name_H-M   'P 1'
#
loop_
_entity.id
_entity.type
_entity.pdbx_description
1 polymer ?
#
loop_
_entity_poly.entity_id
_entity_poly.type
_entity_poly.pdbx_seq_one_letter_code
_entity_poly.pdbx_strand_id
1 'polypeptide(L)'
;MPHTPTRHAIRGSYVTFRADPFAAPAADALVLEEDGLIIMEHGRITHCGPYALVRAHLGENTPLTHYPDCLISAGFIDAHVHYPQISAIASWGEQLLPWLEQYIFPTEAQFASMDVARQTARLFLSELLRNGTTTAAVYCTVHPQSVDVFFEESARLGTRMIAGKVLMDRNCPPNLQD
;
A
#
# COMPACT_ATOMS: atom_id res chain seq x y z
N MET A 1 -4.82 -21.73 0.00
CA MET A 1 -4.60 -20.59 0.91
C MET A 1 -5.26 -20.91 2.23
N PRO A 2 -4.65 -20.63 3.41
CA PRO A 2 -5.37 -20.81 4.67
C PRO A 2 -6.62 -19.92 4.65
N HIS A 3 -7.76 -20.48 5.03
CA HIS A 3 -8.99 -19.72 5.19
C HIS A 3 -8.76 -18.62 6.23
N THR A 4 -8.65 -17.37 5.78
CA THR A 4 -8.73 -16.24 6.70
C THR A 4 -10.11 -16.33 7.37
N PRO A 5 -10.21 -16.35 8.69
CA PRO A 5 -11.49 -16.41 9.36
C PRO A 5 -12.33 -15.23 8.86
N THR A 6 -13.60 -15.50 8.54
CA THR A 6 -14.55 -14.48 8.06
C THR A 6 -14.72 -13.35 9.06
N ARG A 7 -14.44 -13.62 10.34
CA ARG A 7 -14.44 -12.66 11.44
C ARG A 7 -13.19 -12.82 12.30
N HIS A 8 -12.55 -11.73 12.66
CA HIS A 8 -11.43 -11.67 13.62
C HIS A 8 -11.38 -10.30 14.30
N ALA A 9 -10.65 -10.23 15.40
CA ALA A 9 -10.52 -9.01 16.18
C ALA A 9 -9.06 -8.76 16.58
N ILE A 10 -8.71 -7.49 16.71
CA ILE A 10 -7.44 -7.04 17.27
C ILE A 10 -7.69 -6.10 18.43
N ARG A 11 -6.90 -6.25 19.52
CA ARG A 11 -6.91 -5.38 20.69
C ARG A 11 -5.56 -4.71 20.85
N GLY A 12 -5.54 -3.45 21.21
CA GLY A 12 -4.35 -2.66 21.48
C GLY A 12 -4.65 -1.17 21.44
N SER A 13 -3.65 -0.36 21.75
CA SER A 13 -3.77 1.08 21.52
C SER A 13 -3.93 1.37 20.04
N TYR A 14 -4.85 2.23 19.66
CA TYR A 14 -4.98 2.63 18.26
C TYR A 14 -5.12 4.13 18.08
N VAL A 15 -4.70 4.59 16.91
CA VAL A 15 -4.88 5.96 16.44
C VAL A 15 -5.65 5.97 15.11
N THR A 16 -6.64 6.85 15.02
CA THR A 16 -7.39 7.07 13.77
C THR A 16 -7.90 8.50 13.68
N PHE A 17 -8.48 8.86 12.55
CA PHE A 17 -9.07 10.18 12.32
C PHE A 17 -10.57 10.04 12.02
N ARG A 18 -11.39 10.86 12.67
CA ARG A 18 -12.84 10.97 12.43
C ARG A 18 -13.22 12.19 11.60
N ALA A 19 -12.25 13.08 11.35
CA ALA A 19 -12.38 14.23 10.48
C ALA A 19 -11.04 14.52 9.80
N ASP A 20 -11.04 15.37 8.79
CA ASP A 20 -9.83 15.84 8.11
C ASP A 20 -8.99 16.70 9.08
N PRO A 21 -7.77 16.25 9.44
CA PRO A 21 -6.92 17.00 10.39
C PRO A 21 -6.40 18.34 9.85
N PHE A 22 -6.53 18.58 8.55
CA PHE A 22 -6.20 19.88 7.93
C PHE A 22 -7.38 20.85 7.93
N ALA A 23 -8.61 20.35 8.12
CA ALA A 23 -9.83 21.14 8.12
C ALA A 23 -10.46 21.32 9.50
N ALA A 24 -10.10 20.49 10.48
CA ALA A 24 -10.64 20.50 11.82
C ALA A 24 -9.54 20.61 12.87
N PRO A 25 -9.82 21.15 14.08
CA PRO A 25 -8.87 21.11 15.20
C PRO A 25 -8.44 19.68 15.51
N ALA A 26 -7.17 19.48 15.88
CA ALA A 26 -6.62 18.15 16.16
C ALA A 26 -7.42 17.38 17.22
N ALA A 27 -7.91 18.05 18.25
CA ALA A 27 -8.74 17.48 19.31
C ALA A 27 -10.09 16.90 18.77
N ASP A 28 -10.59 17.46 17.68
CA ASP A 28 -11.84 17.01 17.05
C ASP A 28 -11.60 15.97 15.96
N ALA A 29 -10.42 15.98 15.34
CA ALA A 29 -10.07 15.08 14.24
C ALA A 29 -9.42 13.77 14.73
N LEU A 30 -8.47 13.85 15.68
CA LEU A 30 -7.71 12.71 16.16
C LEU A 30 -8.48 11.89 17.19
N VAL A 31 -8.44 10.59 17.06
CA VAL A 31 -8.90 9.63 18.07
C VAL A 31 -7.72 8.78 18.50
N LEU A 32 -7.37 8.83 19.78
CA LEU A 32 -6.41 7.94 20.43
C LEU A 32 -7.16 7.11 21.46
N GLU A 33 -7.10 5.80 21.33
CA GLU A 33 -7.70 4.85 22.29
C GLU A 33 -6.60 3.97 22.87
N GLU A 34 -6.42 4.00 24.17
CA GLU A 34 -5.33 3.28 24.86
C GLU A 34 -5.56 1.78 24.94
N ASP A 35 -6.82 1.35 25.12
CA ASP A 35 -7.24 -0.06 25.14
C ASP A 35 -8.42 -0.26 24.21
N GLY A 36 -8.12 -0.28 22.93
CA GLY A 36 -9.11 -0.40 21.87
C GLY A 36 -9.33 -1.82 21.40
N LEU A 37 -10.52 -2.06 20.85
CA LEU A 37 -10.88 -3.28 20.15
C LEU A 37 -11.42 -2.94 18.75
N ILE A 38 -10.88 -3.60 17.75
CA ILE A 38 -11.32 -3.50 16.36
C ILE A 38 -11.78 -4.88 15.92
N ILE A 39 -13.07 -5.01 15.54
CA ILE A 39 -13.64 -6.25 15.03
C ILE A 39 -13.82 -6.11 13.52
N MET A 40 -13.34 -7.10 12.79
CA MET A 40 -13.40 -7.14 11.33
C MET A 40 -14.17 -8.36 10.86
N GLU A 41 -15.06 -8.16 9.87
CA GLU A 41 -15.79 -9.21 9.18
C GLU A 41 -15.67 -9.00 7.67
N HIS A 42 -15.37 -10.07 6.95
CA HIS A 42 -15.27 -10.06 5.48
C HIS A 42 -14.37 -8.90 4.96
N GLY A 43 -13.24 -8.62 5.65
CA GLY A 43 -12.30 -7.57 5.29
C GLY A 43 -12.77 -6.13 5.60
N ARG A 44 -13.83 -5.96 6.40
CA ARG A 44 -14.36 -4.66 6.81
C ARG A 44 -14.38 -4.55 8.33
N ILE A 45 -14.05 -3.36 8.85
CA ILE A 45 -14.24 -3.03 10.26
C ILE A 45 -15.73 -2.89 10.53
N THR A 46 -16.27 -3.72 11.43
CA THR A 46 -17.68 -3.68 11.85
C THR A 46 -17.85 -2.95 13.17
N HIS A 47 -16.88 -3.07 14.08
CA HIS A 47 -16.90 -2.37 15.36
C HIS A 47 -15.48 -1.87 15.68
N CYS A 48 -15.40 -0.67 16.24
CA CYS A 48 -14.15 -0.06 16.69
C CYS A 48 -14.43 0.87 17.88
N GLY A 49 -13.65 0.77 18.94
CA GLY A 49 -13.81 1.61 20.12
C GLY A 49 -13.13 1.03 21.36
N PRO A 50 -13.40 1.59 22.56
CA PRO A 50 -12.86 1.10 23.82
C PRO A 50 -13.18 -0.38 24.03
N TYR A 51 -12.20 -1.18 24.41
CA TYR A 51 -12.35 -2.63 24.65
C TYR A 51 -13.54 -2.93 25.58
N ALA A 52 -13.65 -2.18 26.67
CA ALA A 52 -14.71 -2.37 27.67
C ALA A 52 -16.12 -2.29 27.07
N LEU A 53 -16.31 -1.47 26.02
CA LEU A 53 -17.61 -1.28 25.35
C LEU A 53 -17.80 -2.24 24.18
N VAL A 54 -16.76 -2.39 23.35
CA VAL A 54 -16.84 -3.14 22.08
C VAL A 54 -16.80 -4.65 22.29
N ARG A 55 -16.21 -5.13 23.41
CA ARG A 55 -16.12 -6.57 23.70
C ARG A 55 -17.45 -7.31 23.75
N ALA A 56 -18.56 -6.62 24.02
CA ALA A 56 -19.89 -7.22 23.99
C ALA A 56 -20.29 -7.75 22.60
N HIS A 57 -19.66 -7.23 21.55
CA HIS A 57 -19.86 -7.66 20.16
C HIS A 57 -18.88 -8.76 19.74
N LEU A 58 -17.95 -9.17 20.62
CA LEU A 58 -17.01 -10.27 20.36
C LEU A 58 -17.79 -11.59 20.47
N GLY A 59 -18.00 -12.29 19.37
CA GLY A 59 -18.60 -13.63 19.40
C GLY A 59 -17.67 -14.63 20.11
N GLU A 60 -18.24 -15.68 20.71
CA GLU A 60 -17.52 -16.68 21.52
C GLU A 60 -16.31 -17.33 20.81
N ASN A 61 -16.38 -17.46 19.49
CA ASN A 61 -15.33 -18.08 18.67
C ASN A 61 -14.57 -17.09 17.77
N THR A 62 -14.62 -15.78 18.07
CA THR A 62 -13.88 -14.78 17.28
C THR A 62 -12.41 -14.81 17.66
N PRO A 63 -11.49 -15.16 16.76
CA PRO A 63 -10.05 -15.05 17.03
C PRO A 63 -9.70 -13.62 17.43
N LEU A 64 -9.02 -13.47 18.57
CA LEU A 64 -8.55 -12.19 19.09
C LEU A 64 -7.03 -12.19 19.17
N THR A 65 -6.40 -11.23 18.50
CA THR A 65 -4.97 -10.95 18.65
C THR A 65 -4.79 -9.70 19.51
N HIS A 66 -3.95 -9.78 20.55
CA HIS A 66 -3.66 -8.66 21.41
C HIS A 66 -2.24 -8.14 21.18
N TYR A 67 -2.13 -6.84 20.95
CA TYR A 67 -0.90 -6.07 20.75
C TYR A 67 -0.71 -5.05 21.89
N PRO A 68 -0.21 -5.47 23.07
CA PRO A 68 -0.17 -4.60 24.26
C PRO A 68 0.81 -3.43 24.14
N ASP A 69 1.93 -3.63 23.39
CA ASP A 69 3.03 -2.67 23.30
C ASP A 69 3.13 -2.02 21.90
N CYS A 70 2.03 -2.04 21.15
CA CYS A 70 1.99 -1.51 19.80
C CYS A 70 0.91 -0.43 19.64
N LEU A 71 1.16 0.50 18.74
CA LEU A 71 0.15 1.43 18.26
C LEU A 71 -0.42 0.93 16.93
N ILE A 72 -1.70 0.64 16.91
CA ILE A 72 -2.42 0.23 15.69
C ILE A 72 -2.88 1.49 14.96
N SER A 73 -2.60 1.57 13.67
CA SER A 73 -3.07 2.65 12.80
C SER A 73 -3.68 2.12 11.51
N ALA A 74 -4.40 2.99 10.79
CA ALA A 74 -4.72 2.73 9.39
C ALA A 74 -3.43 2.59 8.58
N GLY A 75 -3.48 1.81 7.49
CA GLY A 75 -2.35 1.69 6.58
C GLY A 75 -1.99 3.04 5.95
N PHE A 76 -0.70 3.24 5.70
CA PHE A 76 -0.20 4.47 5.09
C PHE A 76 -0.63 4.59 3.63
N ILE A 77 -0.69 5.84 3.17
CA ILE A 77 -1.02 6.21 1.79
C ILE A 77 0.21 6.87 1.18
N ASP A 78 0.72 6.29 0.09
CA ASP A 78 1.78 6.90 -0.72
C ASP A 78 1.16 7.57 -1.95
N ALA A 79 1.26 8.90 -2.01
CA ALA A 79 0.65 9.69 -3.08
C ALA A 79 1.49 9.76 -4.37
N HIS A 80 2.72 9.24 -4.39
CA HIS A 80 3.59 9.29 -5.56
C HIS A 80 4.74 8.27 -5.46
N VAL A 81 4.63 7.16 -6.18
CA VAL A 81 5.67 6.14 -6.19
C VAL A 81 5.75 5.43 -7.56
N HIS A 82 6.94 4.95 -7.92
CA HIS A 82 7.23 4.26 -9.18
C HIS A 82 7.58 2.79 -8.91
N TYR A 83 6.68 1.85 -9.20
CA TYR A 83 6.99 0.44 -8.94
C TYR A 83 8.11 -0.13 -9.81
N PRO A 84 8.31 0.32 -11.07
CA PRO A 84 9.39 -0.20 -11.89
C PRO A 84 10.78 0.12 -11.36
N GLN A 85 10.90 1.15 -10.54
CA GLN A 85 12.17 1.67 -10.07
C GLN A 85 12.67 1.03 -8.76
N ILE A 86 11.96 0.03 -8.22
CA ILE A 86 12.34 -0.62 -6.95
C ILE A 86 13.76 -1.21 -7.00
N SER A 87 14.18 -1.72 -8.15
CA SER A 87 15.54 -2.25 -8.34
C SER A 87 16.62 -1.18 -8.43
N ALA A 88 16.24 0.08 -8.64
CA ALA A 88 17.14 1.23 -8.70
C ALA A 88 17.17 2.04 -7.40
N ILE A 89 16.55 1.55 -6.32
CA ILE A 89 16.61 2.18 -5.00
C ILE A 89 18.08 2.32 -4.58
N ALA A 90 18.43 3.53 -4.09
CA ALA A 90 19.77 3.91 -3.65
C ALA A 90 20.84 3.88 -4.75
N SER A 91 20.50 3.77 -6.03
CA SER A 91 21.46 4.01 -7.11
C SER A 91 21.93 5.47 -7.08
N TRP A 92 23.22 5.66 -7.15
CA TRP A 92 23.82 6.99 -7.04
C TRP A 92 23.80 7.71 -8.40
N GLY A 93 23.46 9.01 -8.38
CA GLY A 93 23.54 9.88 -9.55
C GLY A 93 23.82 11.33 -9.14
N GLU A 94 24.75 11.99 -9.83
CA GLU A 94 25.08 13.41 -9.58
C GLU A 94 23.93 14.34 -9.96
N GLN A 95 23.25 14.03 -11.06
CA GLN A 95 22.18 14.83 -11.65
C GLN A 95 21.04 13.93 -12.11
N LEU A 96 19.83 14.48 -12.20
CA LEU A 96 18.64 13.75 -12.56
C LEU A 96 18.73 13.09 -13.95
N LEU A 97 19.11 13.83 -14.98
CA LEU A 97 19.12 13.29 -16.35
C LEU A 97 20.13 12.14 -16.54
N PRO A 98 21.40 12.25 -16.13
CA PRO A 98 22.33 11.13 -16.16
C PRO A 98 21.85 9.93 -15.31
N TRP A 99 21.20 10.17 -14.19
CA TRP A 99 20.63 9.10 -13.36
C TRP A 99 19.51 8.36 -14.08
N LEU A 100 18.60 9.09 -14.75
CA LEU A 100 17.54 8.50 -15.57
C LEU A 100 18.13 7.65 -16.70
N GLU A 101 19.11 8.16 -17.43
CA GLU A 101 19.77 7.47 -18.56
C GLU A 101 20.52 6.22 -18.13
N GLN A 102 21.21 6.29 -16.98
CA GLN A 102 22.08 5.21 -16.50
C GLN A 102 21.29 4.09 -15.82
N TYR A 103 20.25 4.41 -15.05
CA TYR A 103 19.58 3.45 -14.18
C TYR A 103 18.10 3.25 -14.55
N ILE A 104 17.34 4.35 -14.73
CA ILE A 104 15.90 4.26 -14.79
C ILE A 104 15.42 3.78 -16.15
N PHE A 105 15.83 4.41 -17.23
CA PHE A 105 15.41 4.01 -18.57
C PHE A 105 15.78 2.56 -18.93
N PRO A 106 17.01 2.07 -18.62
CA PRO A 106 17.33 0.67 -18.80
C PRO A 106 16.49 -0.29 -17.96
N THR A 107 16.13 0.12 -16.74
CA THR A 107 15.27 -0.66 -15.86
C THR A 107 13.83 -0.72 -16.38
N GLU A 108 13.26 0.42 -16.75
CA GLU A 108 11.88 0.51 -17.26
C GLU A 108 11.71 -0.19 -18.61
N ALA A 109 12.73 -0.19 -19.47
CA ALA A 109 12.70 -0.90 -20.75
C ALA A 109 12.51 -2.42 -20.60
N GLN A 110 12.92 -3.01 -19.46
CA GLN A 110 12.74 -4.44 -19.20
C GLN A 110 11.26 -4.83 -19.02
N PHE A 111 10.39 -3.87 -18.75
CA PHE A 111 8.95 -4.08 -18.57
C PHE A 111 8.18 -4.37 -19.86
N ALA A 112 8.85 -4.37 -21.00
CA ALA A 112 8.36 -5.03 -22.20
C ALA A 112 8.11 -6.54 -21.96
N SER A 113 8.82 -7.15 -20.99
CA SER A 113 8.58 -8.50 -20.52
C SER A 113 7.51 -8.51 -19.40
N MET A 114 6.42 -9.24 -19.66
CA MET A 114 5.36 -9.45 -18.66
C MET A 114 5.86 -10.16 -17.40
N ASP A 115 6.84 -11.07 -17.53
CA ASP A 115 7.41 -11.79 -16.39
C ASP A 115 8.20 -10.86 -15.48
N VAL A 116 9.00 -9.96 -16.05
CA VAL A 116 9.72 -8.92 -15.29
C VAL A 116 8.72 -8.01 -14.58
N ALA A 117 7.70 -7.53 -15.28
CA ALA A 117 6.66 -6.70 -14.70
C ALA A 117 5.97 -7.40 -13.52
N ARG A 118 5.62 -8.69 -13.67
CA ARG A 118 4.95 -9.48 -12.61
C ARG A 118 5.82 -9.71 -11.38
N GLN A 119 7.08 -10.11 -11.58
CA GLN A 119 8.02 -10.32 -10.48
C GLN A 119 8.26 -9.03 -9.71
N THR A 120 8.45 -7.93 -10.44
CA THR A 120 8.67 -6.61 -9.84
C THR A 120 7.42 -6.11 -9.11
N ALA A 121 6.21 -6.30 -9.67
CA ALA A 121 4.96 -5.93 -8.99
C ALA A 121 4.77 -6.69 -7.68
N ARG A 122 5.07 -8.00 -7.65
CA ARG A 122 5.03 -8.82 -6.43
C ARG A 122 5.99 -8.32 -5.35
N LEU A 123 7.23 -8.06 -5.74
CA LEU A 123 8.24 -7.53 -4.82
C LEU A 123 7.79 -6.17 -4.26
N PHE A 124 7.44 -5.24 -5.15
CA PHE A 124 7.03 -3.90 -4.78
C PHE A 124 5.84 -3.88 -3.83
N LEU A 125 4.75 -4.58 -4.16
CA LEU A 125 3.56 -4.64 -3.31
C LEU A 125 3.85 -5.31 -1.97
N SER A 126 4.72 -6.32 -1.94
CA SER A 126 5.17 -6.95 -0.70
C SER A 126 5.94 -5.97 0.18
N GLU A 127 6.84 -5.17 -0.40
CA GLU A 127 7.60 -4.17 0.34
C GLU A 127 6.71 -3.03 0.82
N LEU A 128 5.74 -2.56 0.05
CA LEU A 128 4.76 -1.58 0.52
C LEU A 128 4.04 -2.10 1.78
N LEU A 129 3.51 -3.33 1.73
CA LEU A 129 2.81 -3.93 2.87
C LEU A 129 3.71 -4.13 4.09
N ARG A 130 4.97 -4.55 3.90
CA ARG A 130 5.96 -4.67 4.99
C ARG A 130 6.24 -3.35 5.69
N ASN A 131 6.15 -2.25 4.95
CA ASN A 131 6.36 -0.89 5.47
C ASN A 131 5.04 -0.19 5.85
N GLY A 132 3.92 -0.92 5.89
CA GLY A 132 2.63 -0.41 6.35
C GLY A 132 1.85 0.39 5.31
N THR A 133 2.31 0.49 4.07
CA THR A 133 1.61 1.18 2.99
C THR A 133 0.58 0.26 2.34
N THR A 134 -0.70 0.63 2.39
CA THR A 134 -1.82 -0.17 1.86
C THR A 134 -2.52 0.48 0.67
N THR A 135 -2.24 1.75 0.43
CA THR A 135 -2.81 2.54 -0.68
C THR A 135 -1.68 3.33 -1.32
N ALA A 136 -1.60 3.34 -2.65
CA ALA A 136 -0.60 4.16 -3.33
C ALA A 136 -1.10 4.67 -4.70
N ALA A 137 -0.58 5.84 -5.11
CA ALA A 137 -0.66 6.34 -6.47
C ALA A 137 0.65 5.97 -7.19
N VAL A 138 0.56 5.02 -8.12
CA VAL A 138 1.71 4.29 -8.67
C VAL A 138 1.90 4.60 -10.15
N TYR A 139 3.10 5.03 -10.49
CA TYR A 139 3.54 5.09 -11.88
C TYR A 139 4.03 3.71 -12.33
N CYS A 140 3.47 3.22 -13.46
CA CYS A 140 3.96 2.04 -14.15
C CYS A 140 5.03 2.45 -15.19
N THR A 141 5.11 1.76 -16.32
CA THR A 141 5.97 2.15 -17.45
C THR A 141 5.15 2.52 -18.68
N VAL A 142 5.80 2.82 -19.79
CA VAL A 142 5.14 3.03 -21.09
C VAL A 142 4.46 1.74 -21.60
N HIS A 143 4.85 0.58 -21.12
CA HIS A 143 4.35 -0.71 -21.57
C HIS A 143 2.98 -1.02 -20.93
N PRO A 144 1.87 -1.18 -21.72
CA PRO A 144 0.54 -1.43 -21.17
C PRO A 144 0.48 -2.65 -20.25
N GLN A 145 1.20 -3.73 -20.58
CA GLN A 145 1.25 -4.94 -19.76
C GLN A 145 1.81 -4.71 -18.36
N SER A 146 2.60 -3.66 -18.14
CA SER A 146 3.07 -3.30 -16.80
C SER A 146 1.93 -2.86 -15.88
N VAL A 147 0.91 -2.22 -16.45
CA VAL A 147 -0.30 -1.78 -15.72
C VAL A 147 -1.21 -2.97 -15.43
N ASP A 148 -1.48 -3.79 -16.44
CA ASP A 148 -2.38 -4.94 -16.32
C ASP A 148 -1.88 -5.90 -15.23
N VAL A 149 -0.60 -6.28 -15.31
CA VAL A 149 0.03 -7.17 -14.33
C VAL A 149 0.07 -6.55 -12.95
N PHE A 150 0.30 -5.24 -12.84
CA PHE A 150 0.29 -4.55 -11.55
C PHE A 150 -1.08 -4.65 -10.87
N PHE A 151 -2.17 -4.41 -11.61
CA PHE A 151 -3.51 -4.54 -11.06
C PHE A 151 -3.91 -5.98 -10.73
N GLU A 152 -3.47 -6.98 -11.52
CA GLU A 152 -3.67 -8.39 -11.20
C GLU A 152 -3.05 -8.74 -9.83
N GLU A 153 -1.79 -8.35 -9.61
CA GLU A 153 -1.09 -8.64 -8.35
C GLU A 153 -1.64 -7.81 -7.18
N SER A 154 -2.05 -6.56 -7.41
CA SER A 154 -2.72 -5.72 -6.42
C SER A 154 -4.06 -6.33 -5.97
N ALA A 155 -4.87 -6.79 -6.91
CA ALA A 155 -6.15 -7.45 -6.62
C ALA A 155 -5.94 -8.75 -5.82
N ARG A 156 -4.91 -9.53 -6.16
CA ARG A 156 -4.56 -10.77 -5.43
C ARG A 156 -4.21 -10.51 -3.96
N LEU A 157 -3.60 -9.38 -3.65
CA LEU A 157 -3.21 -8.99 -2.29
C LEU A 157 -4.29 -8.16 -1.57
N GLY A 158 -5.31 -7.70 -2.27
CA GLY A 158 -6.36 -6.86 -1.71
C GLY A 158 -5.89 -5.43 -1.37
N THR A 159 -4.84 -4.93 -2.01
CA THR A 159 -4.34 -3.57 -1.82
C THR A 159 -5.17 -2.56 -2.61
N ARG A 160 -5.15 -1.28 -2.19
CA ARG A 160 -5.88 -0.20 -2.86
C ARG A 160 -4.92 0.67 -3.65
N MET A 161 -4.83 0.44 -4.96
CA MET A 161 -3.88 1.13 -5.82
C MET A 161 -4.58 1.97 -6.88
N ILE A 162 -4.02 3.14 -7.15
CA ILE A 162 -4.30 3.97 -8.32
C ILE A 162 -3.06 3.87 -9.18
N ALA A 163 -3.18 3.40 -10.42
CA ALA A 163 -2.03 3.23 -11.30
C ALA A 163 -2.38 3.59 -12.74
N GLY A 164 -1.36 3.91 -13.50
CA GLY A 164 -1.50 4.22 -14.91
C GLY A 164 -0.20 4.07 -15.69
N LYS A 165 -0.36 3.96 -17.00
CA LYS A 165 0.73 3.95 -17.96
C LYS A 165 1.42 5.32 -17.97
N VAL A 166 2.74 5.33 -18.01
CA VAL A 166 3.54 6.53 -18.30
C VAL A 166 3.48 6.82 -19.78
N LEU A 167 3.43 8.09 -20.14
CA LEU A 167 3.44 8.57 -21.53
C LEU A 167 4.73 9.36 -21.76
N MET A 168 5.54 8.96 -22.72
CA MET A 168 6.78 9.61 -23.09
C MET A 168 6.80 9.93 -24.58
N ASP A 169 6.66 11.20 -24.95
CA ASP A 169 6.64 11.66 -26.33
C ASP A 169 7.97 12.25 -26.82
N ARG A 170 8.89 12.59 -25.88
CA ARG A 170 10.19 13.25 -26.16
C ARG A 170 11.18 13.07 -25.03
N ASN A 171 12.46 13.28 -25.34
CA ASN A 171 13.57 13.22 -24.38
C ASN A 171 13.67 11.86 -23.65
N CYS A 172 13.30 10.79 -24.33
CA CYS A 172 13.38 9.42 -23.84
C CYS A 172 14.06 8.52 -24.89
N PRO A 173 14.58 7.36 -24.50
CA PRO A 173 15.10 6.38 -25.45
C PRO A 173 14.00 5.91 -26.40
N PRO A 174 14.33 5.59 -27.69
CA PRO A 174 13.33 5.18 -28.69
C PRO A 174 12.47 3.98 -28.27
N ASN A 175 13.01 3.07 -27.47
CA ASN A 175 12.29 1.90 -26.94
C ASN A 175 11.36 2.19 -25.76
N LEU A 176 11.34 3.44 -25.28
CA LEU A 176 10.40 3.92 -24.26
C LEU A 176 9.51 5.04 -24.77
N GLN A 177 9.58 5.36 -26.07
CA GLN A 177 8.72 6.35 -26.67
C GLN A 177 7.35 5.75 -27.01
N ASP A 178 6.27 6.52 -26.73
CA ASP A 178 4.89 6.22 -27.15
C ASP A 178 4.64 6.49 -28.61
#